data_ed4750bc3c164026f8e1f8160e80ab65
#
_entry.id   ed4750bc3c164026f8e1f8160e80ab65
#
_cell.length_a   1.000
_cell.length_b   1.000
_cell.length_c   1.000
_cell.angle_alpha   90.00
_cell.angle_beta   90.00
_cell.angle_gamma   90.00
#
_symmetry.space_group_name_H-M   'P 1'
#
loop_
_entity.id
_entity.type
_entity.pdbx_description
1 polymer ?
#
loop_
_entity_poly.entity_id
_entity_poly.type
_entity_poly.pdbx_seq_one_letter_code
_entity_poly.pdbx_strand_id
1 'polypeptide(L)'
;MRDAEFEQRLLRVARGLEKADLVLKGGNVFNSFTGEWETADVAVCGSVIAGIGSYKGAEEYNMAGKYLTPGFLDAHMHIESTMLAPRELSRLLLLNGVTGIFADPHEIANVLGTEGLQWMLEETEDMPLDVFFMLPSCVPATGMETSGAVLEADALQPFLRHPRVLGLGEMMNYPGVLYGDEGVMKKLALVRGGICDGHGPGISGSDLNAYLAAGVTSDHEATTWQEGIEKIRRGCYLMLREASGAHNLLELLQCVTPLNSRRCC
;
A
#
# COMPACT_ATOMS: atom_id res chain seq x y z
N MET A 1 -13.72 16.04 6.01
CA MET A 1 -13.33 16.44 7.41
C MET A 1 -14.48 16.02 8.32
N ARG A 2 -14.19 15.36 9.43
CA ARG A 2 -15.20 15.05 10.44
C ARG A 2 -15.61 16.37 11.11
N ASP A 3 -16.93 16.58 11.26
CA ASP A 3 -17.41 17.78 11.96
C ASP A 3 -17.36 17.60 13.49
N ALA A 4 -17.52 18.68 14.22
CA ALA A 4 -17.42 18.68 15.69
C ALA A 4 -18.52 17.83 16.35
N GLU A 5 -19.69 17.71 15.73
CA GLU A 5 -20.81 16.91 16.23
C GLU A 5 -20.49 15.42 16.16
N PHE A 6 -19.96 14.97 15.03
CA PHE A 6 -19.49 13.59 14.87
C PHE A 6 -18.39 13.25 15.89
N GLU A 7 -17.40 14.12 16.05
CA GLU A 7 -16.31 13.88 17.03
C GLU A 7 -16.85 13.76 18.46
N GLN A 8 -17.80 14.63 18.87
CA GLN A 8 -18.44 14.52 20.17
C GLN A 8 -19.22 13.20 20.34
N ARG A 9 -19.94 12.77 19.29
CA ARG A 9 -20.65 11.50 19.31
C ARG A 9 -19.69 10.31 19.41
N LEU A 10 -18.62 10.31 18.62
CA LEU A 10 -17.58 9.29 18.67
C LEU A 10 -16.99 9.13 20.08
N LEU A 11 -16.71 10.24 20.77
CA LEU A 11 -16.21 10.20 22.15
C LEU A 11 -17.23 9.59 23.12
N ARG A 12 -18.54 9.88 22.99
CA ARG A 12 -19.58 9.28 23.83
C ARG A 12 -19.72 7.77 23.55
N VAL A 13 -19.67 7.35 22.30
CA VAL A 13 -19.70 5.94 21.90
C VAL A 13 -18.46 5.22 22.45
N ALA A 14 -17.27 5.77 22.26
CA ALA A 14 -16.02 5.17 22.74
C ALA A 14 -16.01 4.97 24.27
N ARG A 15 -16.66 5.86 25.01
CA ARG A 15 -16.85 5.75 26.47
C ARG A 15 -18.01 4.84 26.90
N GLY A 16 -18.77 4.27 25.96
CA GLY A 16 -19.95 3.45 26.24
C GLY A 16 -21.16 4.24 26.76
N LEU A 17 -21.16 5.57 26.63
CA LEU A 17 -22.25 6.47 27.06
C LEU A 17 -23.38 6.57 26.03
N GLU A 18 -23.08 6.19 24.80
CA GLU A 18 -24.02 6.14 23.68
C GLU A 18 -23.83 4.82 22.92
N LYS A 19 -24.90 4.31 22.29
CA LYS A 19 -24.82 3.12 21.45
C LYS A 19 -23.98 3.39 20.19
N ALA A 20 -23.12 2.44 19.85
CA ALA A 20 -22.47 2.41 18.54
C ALA A 20 -23.48 2.17 17.42
N ASP A 21 -23.13 2.49 16.18
CA ASP A 21 -23.97 2.16 15.03
C ASP A 21 -23.98 0.65 14.81
N LEU A 22 -22.80 0.03 14.91
CA LEU A 22 -22.59 -1.40 14.75
C LEU A 22 -21.69 -1.91 15.86
N VAL A 23 -21.98 -3.11 16.38
CA VAL A 23 -21.08 -3.84 17.26
C VAL A 23 -20.90 -5.27 16.75
N LEU A 24 -19.65 -5.67 16.58
CA LEU A 24 -19.26 -7.05 16.34
C LEU A 24 -18.99 -7.70 17.69
N LYS A 25 -19.91 -8.60 18.13
CA LYS A 25 -20.00 -9.12 19.50
C LYS A 25 -19.14 -10.37 19.73
N GLY A 26 -18.22 -10.29 20.70
CA GLY A 26 -17.58 -11.48 21.27
C GLY A 26 -16.68 -12.25 20.32
N GLY A 27 -16.08 -11.57 19.34
CA GLY A 27 -15.11 -12.16 18.40
C GLY A 27 -13.71 -12.29 19.01
N ASN A 28 -12.87 -13.12 18.42
CA ASN A 28 -11.42 -13.10 18.68
C ASN A 28 -10.79 -11.98 17.87
N VAL A 29 -10.49 -10.87 18.50
CA VAL A 29 -9.99 -9.66 17.85
C VAL A 29 -8.46 -9.68 17.84
N PHE A 30 -7.87 -9.48 16.67
CA PHE A 30 -6.42 -9.33 16.52
C PHE A 30 -6.00 -7.90 16.83
N ASN A 31 -5.19 -7.74 17.86
CA ASN A 31 -4.57 -6.47 18.18
C ASN A 31 -3.28 -6.30 17.37
N SER A 32 -3.34 -5.51 16.29
CA SER A 32 -2.19 -5.28 15.40
C SER A 32 -1.05 -4.48 16.04
N PHE A 33 -1.29 -3.83 17.18
CA PHE A 33 -0.24 -3.10 17.92
C PHE A 33 0.63 -4.02 18.75
N THR A 34 0.04 -5.06 19.35
CA THR A 34 0.72 -6.01 20.24
C THR A 34 0.97 -7.38 19.61
N GLY A 35 0.22 -7.74 18.56
CA GLY A 35 0.24 -9.06 17.94
C GLY A 35 -0.54 -10.11 18.73
N GLU A 36 -1.40 -9.69 19.66
CA GLU A 36 -2.18 -10.57 20.54
C GLU A 36 -3.62 -10.75 20.04
N TRP A 37 -4.24 -11.83 20.49
CA TRP A 37 -5.66 -12.07 20.29
C TRP A 37 -6.42 -11.88 21.60
N GLU A 38 -7.52 -11.12 21.56
CA GLU A 38 -8.39 -10.92 22.70
C GLU A 38 -9.86 -11.18 22.32
N THR A 39 -10.63 -11.77 23.23
CA THR A 39 -12.06 -11.95 23.01
C THR A 39 -12.79 -10.70 23.48
N ALA A 40 -13.33 -9.92 22.54
CA ALA A 40 -13.95 -8.62 22.81
C ALA A 40 -15.01 -8.27 21.76
N ASP A 41 -15.79 -7.23 22.06
CA ASP A 41 -16.62 -6.56 21.06
C ASP A 41 -15.79 -5.50 20.33
N VAL A 42 -16.11 -5.27 19.06
CA VAL A 42 -15.62 -4.12 18.27
C VAL A 42 -16.79 -3.20 18.00
N ALA A 43 -16.71 -1.96 18.51
CA ALA A 43 -17.72 -0.93 18.32
C ALA A 43 -17.35 0.00 17.16
N VAL A 44 -18.31 0.27 16.27
CA VAL A 44 -18.14 1.16 15.11
C VAL A 44 -19.11 2.33 15.20
N CYS A 45 -18.58 3.54 14.97
CA CYS A 45 -19.34 4.78 14.89
C CYS A 45 -19.05 5.45 13.54
N GLY A 46 -20.06 5.48 12.66
CA GLY A 46 -19.86 5.85 11.25
C GLY A 46 -18.84 4.92 10.57
N SER A 47 -17.75 5.49 10.08
CA SER A 47 -16.64 4.77 9.44
C SER A 47 -15.46 4.51 10.39
N VAL A 48 -15.63 4.65 11.72
CA VAL A 48 -14.53 4.61 12.69
C VAL A 48 -14.75 3.49 13.70
N ILE A 49 -13.71 2.72 13.99
CA ILE A 49 -13.67 1.85 15.16
C ILE A 49 -13.60 2.76 16.39
N ALA A 50 -14.71 2.82 17.14
CA ALA A 50 -14.81 3.63 18.34
C ALA A 50 -14.08 3.02 19.54
N GLY A 51 -14.03 1.67 19.59
CA GLY A 51 -13.33 0.97 20.67
C GLY A 51 -13.43 -0.54 20.58
N ILE A 52 -12.57 -1.19 21.36
CA ILE A 52 -12.56 -2.64 21.60
C ILE A 52 -12.86 -2.85 23.09
N GLY A 53 -13.76 -3.77 23.43
CA GLY A 53 -14.12 -4.02 24.84
C GLY A 53 -15.52 -4.59 24.99
N SER A 54 -16.39 -3.93 25.78
CA SER A 54 -17.79 -4.32 25.95
C SER A 54 -18.71 -3.16 25.57
N TYR A 55 -19.47 -3.31 24.49
CA TYR A 55 -20.28 -2.25 23.90
C TYR A 55 -21.70 -2.70 23.58
N LYS A 56 -22.59 -1.69 23.42
CA LYS A 56 -23.95 -1.88 22.86
C LYS A 56 -24.05 -1.12 21.55
N GLY A 57 -24.69 -1.76 20.55
CA GLY A 57 -24.92 -1.19 19.22
C GLY A 57 -26.39 -0.96 18.90
N ALA A 58 -26.64 -0.18 17.87
CA ALA A 58 -27.95 -0.17 17.19
C ALA A 58 -28.15 -1.49 16.43
N GLU A 59 -27.09 -1.93 15.73
CA GLU A 59 -26.98 -3.25 15.13
C GLU A 59 -25.89 -4.04 15.86
N GLU A 60 -26.15 -5.34 16.08
CA GLU A 60 -25.21 -6.24 16.74
C GLU A 60 -25.10 -7.56 15.97
N TYR A 61 -23.85 -7.94 15.63
CA TYR A 61 -23.56 -9.23 14.97
C TYR A 61 -22.78 -10.14 15.91
N ASN A 62 -23.27 -11.33 16.13
CA ASN A 62 -22.59 -12.34 16.94
C ASN A 62 -21.37 -12.90 16.20
N MET A 63 -20.19 -12.64 16.75
CA MET A 63 -18.88 -13.09 16.22
C MET A 63 -18.24 -14.15 17.11
N ALA A 64 -18.97 -14.76 18.04
CA ALA A 64 -18.44 -15.83 18.89
C ALA A 64 -17.82 -16.96 18.04
N GLY A 65 -16.57 -17.31 18.35
CA GLY A 65 -15.79 -18.31 17.62
C GLY A 65 -15.21 -17.85 16.26
N LYS A 66 -15.47 -16.60 15.83
CA LYS A 66 -14.86 -16.02 14.63
C LYS A 66 -13.65 -15.17 14.98
N TYR A 67 -12.76 -15.00 14.02
CA TYR A 67 -11.60 -14.13 14.12
C TYR A 67 -11.89 -12.81 13.42
N LEU A 68 -11.55 -11.70 14.07
CA LEU A 68 -11.69 -10.34 13.56
C LEU A 68 -10.31 -9.73 13.42
N THR A 69 -9.95 -9.36 12.19
CA THR A 69 -8.70 -8.67 11.87
C THR A 69 -9.01 -7.36 11.16
N PRO A 70 -8.08 -6.38 11.12
CA PRO A 70 -8.12 -5.34 10.11
C PRO A 70 -8.23 -5.96 8.71
N GLY A 71 -8.85 -5.25 7.76
CA GLY A 71 -8.82 -5.65 6.36
C GLY A 71 -7.40 -5.72 5.83
N PHE A 72 -7.14 -6.66 4.91
CA PHE A 72 -5.82 -6.76 4.30
C PHE A 72 -5.56 -5.59 3.36
N LEU A 73 -4.29 -5.20 3.27
CA LEU A 73 -3.79 -4.20 2.33
C LEU A 73 -2.78 -4.86 1.40
N ASP A 74 -2.96 -4.67 0.09
CA ASP A 74 -1.95 -5.07 -0.89
C ASP A 74 -0.99 -3.88 -1.08
N ALA A 75 0.27 -4.08 -0.69
CA ALA A 75 1.25 -3.00 -0.60
C ALA A 75 1.83 -2.57 -1.96
N HIS A 76 1.65 -3.39 -3.00
CA HIS A 76 2.11 -3.06 -4.35
C HIS A 76 1.39 -3.92 -5.39
N MET A 77 0.70 -3.29 -6.34
CA MET A 77 0.09 -4.00 -7.45
C MET A 77 -0.10 -3.11 -8.68
N HIS A 78 -0.36 -3.77 -9.82
CA HIS A 78 -0.77 -3.15 -11.08
C HIS A 78 -2.19 -3.59 -11.41
N ILE A 79 -3.15 -2.66 -11.38
CA ILE A 79 -4.56 -2.96 -11.70
C ILE A 79 -4.66 -3.53 -13.11
N GLU A 80 -3.93 -2.95 -14.04
CA GLU A 80 -3.92 -3.29 -15.47
C GLU A 80 -3.49 -4.74 -15.72
N SER A 81 -2.47 -5.20 -15.00
CA SER A 81 -1.96 -6.58 -15.09
C SER A 81 -3.00 -7.64 -14.69
N THR A 82 -4.04 -7.26 -13.95
CA THR A 82 -5.14 -8.16 -13.61
C THR A 82 -6.08 -8.43 -14.78
N MET A 83 -6.00 -7.62 -15.84
CA MET A 83 -6.93 -7.62 -16.99
C MET A 83 -8.40 -7.38 -16.59
N LEU A 84 -8.64 -6.81 -15.41
CA LEU A 84 -9.97 -6.44 -14.92
C LEU A 84 -10.10 -4.91 -14.87
N ALA A 85 -11.31 -4.43 -15.13
CA ALA A 85 -11.63 -3.05 -14.82
C ALA A 85 -11.57 -2.82 -13.29
N PRO A 86 -11.19 -1.61 -12.81
CA PRO A 86 -11.00 -1.35 -11.38
C PRO A 86 -12.19 -1.77 -10.50
N ARG A 87 -13.41 -1.54 -10.96
CA ARG A 87 -14.65 -1.90 -10.23
C ARG A 87 -14.82 -3.42 -10.06
N GLU A 88 -14.51 -4.21 -11.09
CA GLU A 88 -14.61 -5.67 -11.00
C GLU A 88 -13.48 -6.25 -10.15
N LEU A 89 -12.28 -5.69 -10.25
CA LEU A 89 -11.18 -6.04 -9.36
C LEU A 89 -11.53 -5.76 -7.89
N SER A 90 -12.11 -4.58 -7.60
CA SER A 90 -12.56 -4.22 -6.26
C SER A 90 -13.49 -5.27 -5.65
N ARG A 91 -14.47 -5.77 -6.42
CA ARG A 91 -15.38 -6.83 -5.95
C ARG A 91 -14.65 -8.12 -5.60
N LEU A 92 -13.69 -8.51 -6.44
CA LEU A 92 -12.89 -9.71 -6.23
C LEU A 92 -12.02 -9.58 -4.97
N LEU A 93 -11.34 -8.46 -4.79
CA LEU A 93 -10.45 -8.21 -3.67
C LEU A 93 -11.21 -8.17 -2.34
N LEU A 94 -12.33 -7.47 -2.28
CA LEU A 94 -13.17 -7.39 -1.07
C LEU A 94 -13.71 -8.77 -0.65
N LEU A 95 -14.09 -9.62 -1.60
CA LEU A 95 -14.52 -11.01 -1.31
C LEU A 95 -13.39 -11.85 -0.70
N ASN A 96 -12.14 -11.47 -0.92
CA ASN A 96 -10.96 -12.13 -0.37
C ASN A 96 -10.36 -11.37 0.84
N GLY A 97 -11.07 -10.37 1.37
CA GLY A 97 -10.67 -9.65 2.59
C GLY A 97 -9.66 -8.54 2.38
N VAL A 98 -9.29 -8.22 1.13
CA VAL A 98 -8.46 -7.06 0.80
C VAL A 98 -9.34 -5.83 0.74
N THR A 99 -9.07 -4.84 1.57
CA THR A 99 -9.85 -3.60 1.72
C THR A 99 -9.16 -2.36 1.18
N GLY A 100 -7.88 -2.46 0.86
CA GLY A 100 -7.12 -1.36 0.27
C GLY A 100 -5.94 -1.87 -0.55
N ILE A 101 -5.56 -1.10 -1.55
CA ILE A 101 -4.44 -1.39 -2.44
C ILE A 101 -3.58 -0.15 -2.69
N PHE A 102 -2.28 -0.40 -2.93
CA PHE A 102 -1.33 0.62 -3.39
C PHE A 102 -0.96 0.28 -4.84
N ALA A 103 -1.58 1.00 -5.78
CA ALA A 103 -1.44 0.75 -7.21
C ALA A 103 -0.36 1.63 -7.83
N ASP A 104 0.50 1.04 -8.66
CA ASP A 104 1.40 1.76 -9.56
C ASP A 104 0.86 1.64 -10.99
N PRO A 105 0.22 2.68 -11.54
CA PRO A 105 -0.44 2.65 -12.84
C PRO A 105 0.52 2.98 -14.00
N HIS A 106 1.75 2.45 -13.97
CA HIS A 106 2.73 2.75 -15.01
C HIS A 106 2.38 2.13 -16.36
N GLU A 107 1.61 1.03 -16.38
CA GLU A 107 1.22 0.36 -17.62
C GLU A 107 0.29 1.25 -18.45
N ILE A 108 -0.79 1.78 -17.84
CA ILE A 108 -1.68 2.71 -18.54
C ILE A 108 -0.97 4.04 -18.82
N ALA A 109 -0.09 4.49 -17.94
CA ALA A 109 0.70 5.68 -18.16
C ALA A 109 1.67 5.57 -19.34
N ASN A 110 2.21 4.37 -19.61
CA ASN A 110 2.99 4.09 -20.82
C ASN A 110 2.18 4.27 -22.11
N VAL A 111 0.86 4.08 -22.06
CA VAL A 111 -0.04 4.18 -23.24
C VAL A 111 -0.61 5.59 -23.36
N LEU A 112 -1.14 6.15 -22.27
CA LEU A 112 -1.95 7.36 -22.26
C LEU A 112 -1.32 8.52 -21.49
N GLY A 113 -0.13 8.35 -20.93
CA GLY A 113 0.54 9.41 -20.16
C GLY A 113 -0.27 9.87 -18.94
N THR A 114 -0.31 11.18 -18.75
CA THR A 114 -1.07 11.78 -17.63
C THR A 114 -2.58 11.61 -17.73
N GLU A 115 -3.12 11.44 -18.93
CA GLU A 115 -4.56 11.14 -19.10
C GLU A 115 -4.91 9.77 -18.51
N GLY A 116 -4.01 8.79 -18.65
CA GLY A 116 -4.16 7.47 -18.02
C GLY A 116 -4.15 7.54 -16.49
N LEU A 117 -3.27 8.35 -15.91
CA LEU A 117 -3.23 8.58 -14.46
C LEU A 117 -4.53 9.23 -13.96
N GLN A 118 -4.98 10.27 -14.68
CA GLN A 118 -6.22 10.96 -14.33
C GLN A 118 -7.43 10.02 -14.39
N TRP A 119 -7.51 9.22 -15.46
CA TRP A 119 -8.59 8.24 -15.64
C TRP A 119 -8.60 7.20 -14.49
N MET A 120 -7.45 6.68 -14.08
CA MET A 120 -7.36 5.74 -12.96
C MET A 120 -7.85 6.36 -11.64
N LEU A 121 -7.49 7.61 -11.39
CA LEU A 121 -7.95 8.33 -10.20
C LEU A 121 -9.47 8.52 -10.21
N GLU A 122 -10.05 8.90 -11.34
CA GLU A 122 -11.50 9.12 -11.49
C GLU A 122 -12.28 7.80 -11.39
N GLU A 123 -11.87 6.76 -12.12
CA GLU A 123 -12.57 5.47 -12.15
C GLU A 123 -12.60 4.76 -10.80
N THR A 124 -11.65 5.07 -9.91
CA THR A 124 -11.56 4.47 -8.57
C THR A 124 -12.12 5.35 -7.45
N GLU A 125 -12.73 6.50 -7.74
CA GLU A 125 -13.13 7.47 -6.71
C GLU A 125 -14.25 6.95 -5.79
N ASP A 126 -15.29 6.38 -6.36
CA ASP A 126 -16.51 5.93 -5.65
C ASP A 126 -16.54 4.41 -5.46
N MET A 127 -15.40 3.79 -5.24
CA MET A 127 -15.33 2.35 -4.98
C MET A 127 -15.34 2.03 -3.48
N PRO A 128 -15.89 0.88 -3.07
CA PRO A 128 -15.84 0.45 -1.69
C PRO A 128 -14.44 -0.05 -1.25
N LEU A 129 -13.51 -0.22 -2.20
CA LEU A 129 -12.10 -0.53 -1.98
C LEU A 129 -11.31 0.78 -1.88
N ASP A 130 -10.48 0.93 -0.89
CA ASP A 130 -9.53 2.04 -0.82
C ASP A 130 -8.41 1.84 -1.83
N VAL A 131 -8.30 2.76 -2.80
CA VAL A 131 -7.24 2.72 -3.81
C VAL A 131 -6.33 3.92 -3.64
N PHE A 132 -5.09 3.64 -3.27
CA PHE A 132 -4.00 4.62 -3.21
C PHE A 132 -3.09 4.43 -4.41
N PHE A 133 -2.47 5.51 -4.85
CA PHE A 133 -1.61 5.51 -6.03
C PHE A 133 -0.19 5.92 -5.70
N MET A 134 0.73 5.19 -6.32
CA MET A 134 2.14 5.55 -6.43
C MET A 134 2.37 6.06 -7.85
N LEU A 135 2.89 7.27 -8.02
CA LEU A 135 3.12 7.83 -9.35
C LEU A 135 4.21 7.06 -10.10
N PRO A 136 4.01 6.71 -11.37
CA PRO A 136 5.00 5.99 -12.15
C PRO A 136 6.35 6.72 -12.20
N SER A 137 7.39 6.10 -11.68
CA SER A 137 8.73 6.66 -11.68
C SER A 137 9.41 6.61 -13.05
N CYS A 138 9.06 5.60 -13.84
CA CYS A 138 9.74 5.22 -15.07
C CYS A 138 8.74 4.99 -16.21
N VAL A 139 8.44 6.04 -16.98
CA VAL A 139 7.63 5.98 -18.20
C VAL A 139 8.34 6.78 -19.28
N PRO A 140 8.97 6.08 -20.25
CA PRO A 140 9.27 4.63 -20.29
C PRO A 140 10.24 4.21 -19.18
N ALA A 141 10.39 2.89 -18.99
CA ALA A 141 11.31 2.36 -17.96
C ALA A 141 12.77 2.76 -18.25
N THR A 142 13.17 2.77 -19.51
CA THR A 142 14.47 3.25 -19.97
C THR A 142 14.35 4.03 -21.26
N GLY A 143 15.39 4.81 -21.60
CA GLY A 143 15.47 5.52 -22.89
C GLY A 143 15.65 4.61 -24.12
N MET A 144 15.73 3.28 -23.94
CA MET A 144 15.87 2.30 -25.01
C MET A 144 14.52 1.72 -25.45
N GLU A 145 13.44 2.09 -24.78
CA GLU A 145 12.10 1.59 -25.05
C GLU A 145 11.27 2.56 -25.89
N THR A 146 10.33 2.00 -26.67
CA THR A 146 9.28 2.77 -27.31
C THR A 146 8.04 2.76 -26.44
N SER A 147 7.54 3.93 -26.06
CA SER A 147 6.33 4.08 -25.26
C SER A 147 5.35 5.04 -25.92
N GLY A 148 4.07 4.96 -25.53
CA GLY A 148 3.04 5.90 -25.99
C GLY A 148 3.17 7.30 -25.36
N ALA A 149 3.88 7.40 -24.23
CA ALA A 149 4.12 8.64 -23.52
C ALA A 149 5.49 8.66 -22.85
N VAL A 150 5.95 9.88 -22.51
CA VAL A 150 7.12 10.11 -21.68
C VAL A 150 6.69 11.00 -20.52
N LEU A 151 6.89 10.55 -19.28
CA LEU A 151 6.52 11.28 -18.07
C LEU A 151 7.78 11.78 -17.36
N GLU A 152 8.00 13.06 -17.44
CA GLU A 152 9.04 13.79 -16.68
C GLU A 152 8.50 14.26 -15.33
N ALA A 153 9.39 14.73 -14.45
CA ALA A 153 9.04 15.18 -13.10
C ALA A 153 7.93 16.25 -13.09
N ASP A 154 8.00 17.21 -14.00
CA ASP A 154 7.04 18.32 -14.09
C ASP A 154 5.62 17.84 -14.43
N ALA A 155 5.49 16.76 -15.21
CA ALA A 155 4.20 16.16 -15.54
C ALA A 155 3.57 15.41 -14.34
N LEU A 156 4.40 14.88 -13.44
CA LEU A 156 3.95 14.14 -12.25
C LEU A 156 3.64 15.05 -11.06
N GLN A 157 4.34 16.18 -10.94
CA GLN A 157 4.23 17.09 -9.80
C GLN A 157 2.80 17.52 -9.43
N PRO A 158 1.88 17.83 -10.38
CA PRO A 158 0.53 18.22 -10.04
C PRO A 158 -0.26 17.13 -9.29
N PHE A 159 -0.02 15.85 -9.61
CA PHE A 159 -0.71 14.72 -9.02
C PHE A 159 -0.37 14.49 -7.55
N LEU A 160 0.81 14.91 -7.07
CA LEU A 160 1.21 14.79 -5.66
C LEU A 160 0.30 15.56 -4.70
N ARG A 161 -0.57 16.45 -5.20
CA ARG A 161 -1.56 17.15 -4.38
C ARG A 161 -2.83 16.34 -4.16
N HIS A 162 -3.02 15.26 -4.92
CA HIS A 162 -4.20 14.42 -4.79
C HIS A 162 -4.10 13.57 -3.51
N PRO A 163 -5.15 13.51 -2.66
CA PRO A 163 -5.08 12.86 -1.34
C PRO A 163 -4.84 11.35 -1.40
N ARG A 164 -5.14 10.70 -2.53
CA ARG A 164 -4.87 9.28 -2.74
C ARG A 164 -3.54 8.99 -3.41
N VAL A 165 -2.74 9.99 -3.74
CA VAL A 165 -1.39 9.84 -4.28
C VAL A 165 -0.39 9.96 -3.13
N LEU A 166 0.35 8.89 -2.85
CA LEU A 166 1.16 8.80 -1.64
C LEU A 166 2.67 8.95 -1.89
N GLY A 167 3.12 8.72 -3.12
CA GLY A 167 4.54 8.77 -3.41
C GLY A 167 4.87 8.44 -4.86
N LEU A 168 6.12 8.04 -5.06
CA LEU A 168 6.65 7.60 -6.34
C LEU A 168 6.64 6.07 -6.39
N GLY A 169 6.14 5.52 -7.48
CA GLY A 169 6.07 4.09 -7.75
C GLY A 169 7.42 3.46 -8.01
N GLU A 170 7.42 2.19 -8.35
CA GLU A 170 8.62 1.38 -8.46
C GLU A 170 9.72 2.01 -9.33
N MET A 171 10.87 2.24 -8.71
CA MET A 171 12.04 2.83 -9.36
C MET A 171 12.80 1.79 -10.17
N MET A 172 12.23 1.42 -11.34
CA MET A 172 12.79 0.42 -12.25
C MET A 172 14.15 0.82 -12.84
N ASN A 173 14.36 2.14 -13.08
CA ASN A 173 15.63 2.63 -13.58
C ASN A 173 16.67 2.78 -12.46
N TYR A 174 16.96 1.67 -11.74
CA TYR A 174 18.00 1.70 -10.70
C TYR A 174 19.41 2.03 -11.27
N PRO A 175 19.79 1.67 -12.50
CA PRO A 175 21.05 2.14 -13.06
C PRO A 175 21.08 3.67 -13.17
N GLY A 176 19.97 4.30 -13.58
CA GLY A 176 19.88 5.77 -13.60
C GLY A 176 20.05 6.39 -12.20
N VAL A 177 19.55 5.74 -11.15
CA VAL A 177 19.80 6.16 -9.76
C VAL A 177 21.29 6.07 -9.43
N LEU A 178 21.92 4.93 -9.72
CA LEU A 178 23.34 4.68 -9.39
C LEU A 178 24.30 5.62 -10.12
N TYR A 179 23.97 6.00 -11.35
CA TYR A 179 24.79 6.89 -12.18
C TYR A 179 24.37 8.36 -12.09
N GLY A 180 23.33 8.68 -11.29
CA GLY A 180 22.88 10.05 -11.05
C GLY A 180 22.23 10.69 -12.28
N ASP A 181 21.44 9.92 -13.05
CA ASP A 181 20.67 10.44 -14.18
C ASP A 181 19.80 11.63 -13.76
N GLU A 182 19.89 12.73 -14.50
CA GLU A 182 19.25 13.99 -14.13
C GLU A 182 17.72 13.88 -14.06
N GLY A 183 17.09 13.15 -15.01
CA GLY A 183 15.64 12.94 -15.03
C GLY A 183 15.17 12.09 -13.84
N VAL A 184 15.89 11.01 -13.53
CA VAL A 184 15.63 10.16 -12.37
C VAL A 184 15.77 10.94 -11.07
N MET A 185 16.85 11.71 -10.93
CA MET A 185 17.10 12.52 -9.72
C MET A 185 16.05 13.61 -9.51
N LYS A 186 15.52 14.22 -10.58
CA LYS A 186 14.39 15.15 -10.50
C LYS A 186 13.12 14.48 -9.98
N LYS A 187 12.81 13.28 -10.44
CA LYS A 187 11.64 12.51 -9.97
C LYS A 187 11.78 12.13 -8.49
N LEU A 188 12.92 11.61 -8.07
CA LEU A 188 13.20 11.33 -6.65
C LEU A 188 13.08 12.58 -5.78
N ALA A 189 13.48 13.74 -6.29
CA ALA A 189 13.38 15.02 -5.57
C ALA A 189 11.93 15.44 -5.30
N LEU A 190 10.95 15.02 -6.12
CA LEU A 190 9.52 15.31 -5.91
C LEU A 190 9.00 14.73 -4.60
N VAL A 191 9.52 13.57 -4.18
CA VAL A 191 9.04 12.82 -3.00
C VAL A 191 10.11 12.76 -1.91
N ARG A 192 11.05 13.69 -1.89
CA ARG A 192 12.15 13.68 -0.90
C ARG A 192 11.62 13.62 0.53
N GLY A 193 12.00 12.58 1.26
CA GLY A 193 11.54 12.31 2.62
C GLY A 193 10.14 11.68 2.72
N GLY A 194 9.51 11.40 1.57
CA GLY A 194 8.27 10.65 1.45
C GLY A 194 8.50 9.19 1.03
N ILE A 195 7.54 8.62 0.35
CA ILE A 195 7.56 7.22 -0.09
C ILE A 195 8.05 7.14 -1.54
N CYS A 196 9.03 6.29 -1.78
CA CYS A 196 9.47 5.89 -3.12
C CYS A 196 9.62 4.37 -3.11
N ASP A 197 8.81 3.67 -3.89
CA ASP A 197 8.93 2.23 -4.04
C ASP A 197 10.11 1.88 -4.92
N GLY A 198 10.70 0.74 -4.62
CA GLY A 198 11.85 0.21 -5.34
C GLY A 198 11.53 -0.98 -6.22
N HIS A 199 12.39 -1.15 -7.21
CA HIS A 199 12.43 -2.27 -8.13
C HIS A 199 13.90 -2.56 -8.45
N GLY A 200 14.56 -3.28 -7.54
CA GLY A 200 15.99 -3.53 -7.60
C GLY A 200 16.33 -5.01 -7.57
N PRO A 201 16.03 -5.78 -8.65
CA PRO A 201 16.36 -7.20 -8.68
C PRO A 201 17.88 -7.40 -8.64
N GLY A 202 18.34 -8.23 -7.68
CA GLY A 202 19.75 -8.58 -7.55
C GLY A 202 20.69 -7.46 -7.06
N ILE A 203 20.18 -6.26 -6.76
CA ILE A 203 21.00 -5.16 -6.26
C ILE A 203 21.51 -5.47 -4.83
N SER A 204 22.79 -5.26 -4.59
CA SER A 204 23.47 -5.63 -3.34
C SER A 204 24.65 -4.72 -3.02
N GLY A 205 25.26 -4.88 -1.85
CA GLY A 205 26.49 -4.19 -1.47
C GLY A 205 26.39 -2.66 -1.51
N SER A 206 27.39 -2.05 -2.12
CA SER A 206 27.47 -0.58 -2.27
C SER A 206 26.37 0.01 -3.15
N ASP A 207 25.95 -0.73 -4.17
CA ASP A 207 24.90 -0.28 -5.09
C ASP A 207 23.55 -0.25 -4.39
N LEU A 208 23.23 -1.25 -3.56
CA LEU A 208 22.05 -1.21 -2.70
C LEU A 208 22.10 -0.02 -1.73
N ASN A 209 23.28 0.25 -1.13
CA ASN A 209 23.43 1.42 -0.26
C ASN A 209 23.17 2.73 -1.01
N ALA A 210 23.69 2.87 -2.22
CA ALA A 210 23.47 4.07 -3.06
C ALA A 210 21.99 4.22 -3.44
N TYR A 211 21.34 3.13 -3.83
CA TYR A 211 19.92 3.10 -4.18
C TYR A 211 19.03 3.56 -3.02
N LEU A 212 19.24 3.02 -1.82
CA LEU A 212 18.50 3.42 -0.62
C LEU A 212 18.85 4.85 -0.18
N ALA A 213 20.12 5.27 -0.30
CA ALA A 213 20.55 6.62 0.03
C ALA A 213 19.91 7.68 -0.90
N ALA A 214 19.54 7.31 -2.12
CA ALA A 214 18.80 8.16 -3.05
C ALA A 214 17.34 8.40 -2.62
N GLY A 215 16.83 7.66 -1.63
CA GLY A 215 15.49 7.83 -1.05
C GLY A 215 14.50 6.72 -1.36
N VAL A 216 14.93 5.63 -2.00
CA VAL A 216 14.09 4.44 -2.20
C VAL A 216 13.85 3.76 -0.85
N THR A 217 12.59 3.40 -0.57
CA THR A 217 12.16 2.96 0.77
C THR A 217 11.79 1.50 0.87
N SER A 218 11.44 0.87 -0.25
CA SER A 218 10.94 -0.51 -0.32
C SER A 218 11.53 -1.28 -1.49
N ASP A 219 11.28 -2.57 -1.55
CA ASP A 219 11.59 -3.41 -2.72
C ASP A 219 10.71 -4.66 -2.72
N HIS A 220 10.21 -5.05 -3.90
CA HIS A 220 9.38 -6.23 -4.12
C HIS A 220 10.02 -7.24 -5.09
N GLU A 221 11.25 -6.97 -5.57
CA GLU A 221 11.93 -7.79 -6.58
C GLU A 221 12.93 -8.80 -6.01
N ALA A 222 13.09 -8.88 -4.69
CA ALA A 222 13.91 -9.92 -4.08
C ALA A 222 13.36 -11.31 -4.40
N THR A 223 14.23 -12.23 -4.83
CA THR A 223 13.86 -13.61 -5.19
C THR A 223 14.43 -14.64 -4.24
N THR A 224 15.43 -14.28 -3.44
CA THR A 224 16.07 -15.17 -2.46
C THR A 224 16.03 -14.55 -1.07
N TRP A 225 16.02 -15.41 -0.03
CA TRP A 225 16.05 -14.93 1.34
C TRP A 225 17.32 -14.12 1.68
N GLN A 226 18.46 -14.46 1.04
CA GLN A 226 19.73 -13.73 1.21
C GLN A 226 19.61 -12.28 0.73
N GLU A 227 19.02 -12.10 -0.46
CA GLU A 227 18.73 -10.78 -1.00
C GLU A 227 17.74 -10.01 -0.10
N GLY A 228 16.65 -10.66 0.33
CA GLY A 228 15.66 -10.06 1.21
C GLY A 228 16.24 -9.59 2.54
N ILE A 229 16.99 -10.44 3.23
CA ILE A 229 17.59 -10.06 4.51
C ILE A 229 18.67 -8.97 4.36
N GLU A 230 19.37 -8.91 3.24
CA GLU A 230 20.32 -7.83 2.97
C GLU A 230 19.60 -6.49 2.85
N LYS A 231 18.49 -6.42 2.11
CA LYS A 231 17.65 -5.23 1.97
C LYS A 231 17.08 -4.78 3.32
N ILE A 232 16.52 -5.71 4.11
CA ILE A 232 16.00 -5.41 5.46
C ILE A 232 17.09 -4.82 6.37
N ARG A 233 18.29 -5.42 6.39
CA ARG A 233 19.42 -4.95 7.21
C ARG A 233 19.86 -3.52 6.90
N ARG A 234 19.58 -3.02 5.71
CA ARG A 234 19.86 -1.64 5.30
C ARG A 234 18.67 -0.68 5.46
N GLY A 235 17.58 -1.16 6.09
CA GLY A 235 16.40 -0.33 6.40
C GLY A 235 15.35 -0.29 5.31
N CYS A 236 15.50 -1.04 4.22
CA CYS A 236 14.48 -1.22 3.21
C CYS A 236 13.27 -1.97 3.76
N TYR A 237 12.07 -1.58 3.36
CA TYR A 237 10.89 -2.43 3.52
C TYR A 237 10.91 -3.53 2.45
N LEU A 238 10.71 -4.77 2.87
CA LEU A 238 10.63 -5.91 1.96
C LEU A 238 9.18 -6.31 1.73
N MET A 239 8.73 -6.22 0.50
CA MET A 239 7.44 -6.75 0.07
C MET A 239 7.61 -8.21 -0.36
N LEU A 240 6.90 -9.10 0.32
CA LEU A 240 6.96 -10.55 0.08
C LEU A 240 6.02 -10.89 -1.07
N ARG A 241 6.58 -11.12 -2.25
CA ARG A 241 5.78 -11.25 -3.47
C ARG A 241 5.27 -12.68 -3.69
N GLU A 242 3.95 -12.78 -3.91
CA GLU A 242 3.31 -13.97 -4.46
C GLU A 242 2.31 -13.53 -5.54
N ALA A 243 2.68 -13.64 -6.78
CA ALA A 243 1.91 -13.17 -7.93
C ALA A 243 1.88 -14.21 -9.04
N SER A 244 1.06 -14.02 -10.08
CA SER A 244 0.91 -14.96 -11.19
C SER A 244 2.23 -15.27 -11.92
N GLY A 245 3.13 -14.30 -11.99
CA GLY A 245 4.43 -14.43 -12.66
C GLY A 245 5.63 -14.62 -11.73
N ALA A 246 5.44 -14.55 -10.40
CA ALA A 246 6.54 -14.56 -9.44
C ALA A 246 6.10 -15.18 -8.11
N HIS A 247 6.57 -16.38 -7.81
CA HIS A 247 6.21 -17.17 -6.64
C HIS A 247 7.41 -17.20 -5.66
N ASN A 248 7.59 -16.13 -4.91
CA ASN A 248 8.76 -15.96 -4.04
C ASN A 248 8.43 -15.97 -2.54
N LEU A 249 7.15 -16.02 -2.16
CA LEU A 249 6.71 -15.90 -0.77
C LEU A 249 7.39 -16.92 0.16
N LEU A 250 7.37 -18.20 -0.19
CA LEU A 250 7.94 -19.24 0.68
C LEU A 250 9.46 -19.12 0.85
N GLU A 251 10.14 -18.67 -0.19
CA GLU A 251 11.60 -18.41 -0.13
C GLU A 251 11.87 -17.18 0.76
N LEU A 252 11.13 -16.10 0.58
CA LEU A 252 11.33 -14.85 1.31
C LEU A 252 10.88 -14.92 2.77
N LEU A 253 9.90 -15.77 3.11
CA LEU A 253 9.49 -15.98 4.51
C LEU A 253 10.64 -16.45 5.41
N GLN A 254 11.67 -17.08 4.85
CA GLN A 254 12.84 -17.51 5.61
C GLN A 254 13.64 -16.34 6.22
N CYS A 255 13.52 -15.13 5.66
CA CYS A 255 14.19 -13.96 6.22
C CYS A 255 13.35 -13.21 7.26
N VAL A 256 12.08 -13.57 7.46
CA VAL A 256 11.17 -12.90 8.39
C VAL A 256 11.29 -13.47 9.79
N THR A 257 11.41 -12.59 10.76
CA THR A 257 11.50 -12.93 12.19
C THR A 257 10.59 -11.99 12.99
N PRO A 258 10.21 -12.33 14.24
CA PRO A 258 9.44 -11.41 15.09
C PRO A 258 10.10 -10.03 15.27
N LEU A 259 11.44 -9.93 15.15
CA LEU A 259 12.16 -8.67 15.33
C LEU A 259 12.10 -7.76 14.09
N ASN A 260 12.02 -8.34 12.90
CA ASN A 260 12.05 -7.58 11.64
C ASN A 260 10.71 -7.61 10.85
N SER A 261 9.69 -8.33 11.35
CA SER A 261 8.39 -8.48 10.67
C SER A 261 7.74 -7.13 10.34
N ARG A 262 7.98 -6.08 11.13
CA ARG A 262 7.48 -4.73 10.86
C ARG A 262 8.15 -4.04 9.67
N ARG A 263 9.17 -4.66 9.07
CA ARG A 263 9.84 -4.25 7.83
C ARG A 263 9.45 -5.12 6.64
N CYS A 264 8.47 -5.99 6.83
CA CYS A 264 7.97 -6.89 5.78
C CYS A 264 6.47 -6.68 5.60
N CYS A 265 6.00 -6.76 4.36
CA CYS A 265 4.59 -6.70 3.98
C CYS A 265 4.32 -7.63 2.80
#